data_92d69bd8a1a037dac0e4169ef77e7ce0
#
_entry.id   92d69bd8a1a037dac0e4169ef77e7ce0
#
_cell.length_a   1.000
_cell.length_b   1.000
_cell.length_c   1.000
_cell.angle_alpha   90.00
_cell.angle_beta   90.00
_cell.angle_gamma   90.00
#
_symmetry.space_group_name_H-M   'P 1'
#
loop_
_entity.id
_entity.type
_entity.pdbx_description
1 polymer ?
#
loop_
_entity_poly.entity_id
_entity_poly.type
_entity_poly.pdbx_seq_one_letter_code
_entity_poly.pdbx_strand_id
1 'polypeptide(L)'
;RSSFSRYGYLTDSKKMLELAVGSETLSEEEKNAYRALNLFIRSYAFYETTMEMGDIPCSEALKGEGDGIFSPKYDTQEEVFLTILNDLRESSRLFASAATFKGDPVYNGDPLLWRKNVNSFTLRVLNMLSKKQTVGSINVRDLFEQVAKEPLMENEGESYQRVYDAGKSSQWYPFYFEKQNYWSYPVMSSFLVDMMKELQDRRLFYYAEPAPRFKDAPADSFDSYSGVNPVLEYGLVQAEFAGGLHSHFNERYHRVPEGEPVKFIAYSEIQFVLAEAALRGWKTPATARQHYENGVRAAMLFTFEHTPEAYRHGVTIDEAYINEYLSGKANFDESKGLEQIMNQKLIGFFAQLGFNGYYDYRRTGYPRIPIDPATNMNEVNTQLPLRWMYPSSEYSQNRENIEAAIERQFGGIDTPNEVMWLLK
;
A
#
# COMPACT_ATOMS: atom_id res chain seq x y z
N ARG A 1 -2.19 18.23 -6.00
CA ARG A 1 -2.87 17.53 -7.10
C ARG A 1 -3.77 18.47 -7.89
N SER A 2 -3.96 18.18 -9.18
CA SER A 2 -4.84 18.98 -10.04
C SER A 2 -6.28 18.45 -10.09
N SER A 3 -6.50 17.15 -9.79
CA SER A 3 -7.82 16.49 -9.86
C SER A 3 -7.86 15.18 -9.07
N PHE A 4 -9.06 14.61 -8.92
CA PHE A 4 -9.29 13.25 -8.39
C PHE A 4 -9.00 12.19 -9.46
N SER A 5 -7.74 11.92 -9.75
CA SER A 5 -7.32 11.03 -10.86
C SER A 5 -7.88 9.59 -10.76
N ARG A 6 -8.17 9.09 -9.54
CA ARG A 6 -8.69 7.72 -9.35
C ARG A 6 -10.14 7.53 -9.78
N TYR A 7 -10.90 8.62 -9.94
CA TYR A 7 -12.28 8.54 -10.42
C TYR A 7 -12.39 8.07 -11.88
N GLY A 8 -11.30 8.16 -12.66
CA GLY A 8 -11.24 7.54 -13.99
C GLY A 8 -11.49 6.04 -13.97
N TYR A 9 -10.96 5.32 -12.97
CA TYR A 9 -11.20 3.88 -12.83
C TYR A 9 -12.67 3.55 -12.54
N LEU A 10 -13.40 4.45 -11.88
CA LEU A 10 -14.82 4.29 -11.60
C LEU A 10 -15.66 4.33 -12.87
N THR A 11 -15.29 5.21 -13.82
CA THR A 11 -15.96 5.32 -15.13
C THR A 11 -15.82 4.04 -15.94
N ASP A 12 -14.60 3.51 -16.03
CA ASP A 12 -14.33 2.27 -16.75
C ASP A 12 -15.04 1.08 -16.10
N SER A 13 -15.00 1.01 -14.77
CA SER A 13 -15.68 -0.05 -14.00
C SER A 13 -17.21 0.00 -14.13
N LYS A 14 -17.80 1.21 -14.14
CA LYS A 14 -19.22 1.41 -14.42
C LYS A 14 -19.59 0.91 -15.81
N LYS A 15 -18.79 1.25 -16.82
CA LYS A 15 -19.01 0.82 -18.20
C LYS A 15 -18.91 -0.69 -18.36
N MET A 16 -17.92 -1.31 -17.74
CA MET A 16 -17.78 -2.77 -17.67
C MET A 16 -19.06 -3.42 -17.10
N LEU A 17 -19.56 -2.90 -15.97
CA LEU A 17 -20.76 -3.41 -15.33
C LEU A 17 -21.99 -3.28 -16.23
N GLU A 18 -22.22 -2.12 -16.86
CA GLU A 18 -23.34 -1.89 -17.77
C GLU A 18 -23.35 -2.89 -18.91
N LEU A 19 -22.18 -3.13 -19.54
CA LEU A 19 -22.05 -4.09 -20.63
C LEU A 19 -22.29 -5.53 -20.17
N ALA A 20 -21.76 -5.91 -19.01
CA ALA A 20 -21.94 -7.26 -18.47
C ALA A 20 -23.40 -7.54 -18.10
N VAL A 21 -24.06 -6.62 -17.40
CA VAL A 21 -25.46 -6.77 -16.97
C VAL A 21 -26.42 -6.78 -18.17
N GLY A 22 -26.14 -5.95 -19.19
CA GLY A 22 -26.92 -5.90 -20.43
C GLY A 22 -26.67 -7.06 -21.40
N SER A 23 -25.72 -7.94 -21.13
CA SER A 23 -25.41 -9.08 -21.99
C SER A 23 -26.50 -10.16 -21.90
N GLU A 24 -26.96 -10.64 -23.05
CA GLU A 24 -27.87 -11.79 -23.16
C GLU A 24 -27.14 -13.15 -23.15
N THR A 25 -25.80 -13.13 -23.27
CA THR A 25 -24.98 -14.34 -23.39
C THR A 25 -24.32 -14.77 -22.09
N LEU A 26 -24.23 -13.86 -21.10
CA LEU A 26 -23.66 -14.15 -19.79
C LEU A 26 -24.70 -14.74 -18.85
N SER A 27 -24.32 -15.79 -18.11
CA SER A 27 -25.14 -16.31 -17.01
C SER A 27 -25.25 -15.33 -15.86
N GLU A 28 -26.21 -15.49 -14.94
CA GLU A 28 -26.31 -14.62 -13.76
C GLU A 28 -25.12 -14.79 -12.83
N GLU A 29 -24.53 -15.99 -12.76
CA GLU A 29 -23.31 -16.25 -11.99
C GLU A 29 -22.08 -15.51 -12.58
N GLU A 30 -21.96 -15.44 -13.91
CA GLU A 30 -20.93 -14.63 -14.58
C GLU A 30 -21.19 -13.13 -14.34
N LYS A 31 -22.44 -12.67 -14.45
CA LYS A 31 -22.80 -11.27 -14.15
C LYS A 31 -22.51 -10.90 -12.70
N ASN A 32 -22.68 -11.83 -11.75
CA ASN A 32 -22.34 -11.62 -10.36
C ASN A 32 -20.83 -11.36 -10.17
N ALA A 33 -19.96 -12.00 -10.95
CA ALA A 33 -18.52 -11.70 -10.92
C ALA A 33 -18.22 -10.23 -11.31
N TYR A 34 -18.85 -9.73 -12.39
CA TYR A 34 -18.66 -8.34 -12.81
C TYR A 34 -19.27 -7.33 -11.82
N ARG A 35 -20.43 -7.66 -11.19
CA ARG A 35 -21.01 -6.85 -10.11
C ARG A 35 -20.06 -6.76 -8.92
N ALA A 36 -19.50 -7.91 -8.50
CA ALA A 36 -18.56 -7.99 -7.40
C ALA A 36 -17.27 -7.21 -7.71
N LEU A 37 -16.73 -7.36 -8.91
CA LEU A 37 -15.52 -6.64 -9.34
C LEU A 37 -15.74 -5.12 -9.37
N ASN A 38 -16.90 -4.65 -9.85
CA ASN A 38 -17.25 -3.22 -9.82
C ASN A 38 -17.27 -2.69 -8.39
N LEU A 39 -17.88 -3.41 -7.45
CA LEU A 39 -17.91 -3.01 -6.03
C LEU A 39 -16.51 -2.95 -5.42
N PHE A 40 -15.64 -3.91 -5.74
CA PHE A 40 -14.25 -3.92 -5.30
C PHE A 40 -13.46 -2.72 -5.86
N ILE A 41 -13.51 -2.48 -7.18
CA ILE A 41 -12.80 -1.37 -7.82
C ILE A 41 -13.26 -0.03 -7.24
N ARG A 42 -14.57 0.14 -7.03
CA ARG A 42 -15.15 1.33 -6.40
C ARG A 42 -14.63 1.52 -4.98
N SER A 43 -14.69 0.47 -4.17
CA SER A 43 -14.19 0.49 -2.80
C SER A 43 -12.70 0.84 -2.73
N TYR A 44 -11.89 0.26 -3.62
CA TYR A 44 -10.45 0.53 -3.68
C TYR A 44 -10.15 1.98 -4.06
N ALA A 45 -10.85 2.53 -5.07
CA ALA A 45 -10.66 3.90 -5.51
C ALA A 45 -11.09 4.92 -4.42
N PHE A 46 -12.22 4.69 -3.75
CA PHE A 46 -12.67 5.54 -2.65
C PHE A 46 -11.76 5.44 -1.43
N TYR A 47 -11.30 4.23 -1.07
CA TYR A 47 -10.34 4.03 0.01
C TYR A 47 -9.07 4.84 -0.22
N GLU A 48 -8.41 4.66 -1.35
CA GLU A 48 -7.19 5.38 -1.68
C GLU A 48 -7.38 6.91 -1.68
N THR A 49 -8.55 7.39 -2.10
CA THR A 49 -8.84 8.83 -2.18
C THR A 49 -9.14 9.41 -0.79
N THR A 50 -9.99 8.75 0.01
CA THR A 50 -10.34 9.23 1.35
C THR A 50 -9.17 9.14 2.32
N MET A 51 -8.29 8.15 2.18
CA MET A 51 -7.04 8.04 2.96
C MET A 51 -6.10 9.24 2.74
N GLU A 52 -6.17 9.87 1.59
CA GLU A 52 -5.38 11.06 1.31
C GLU A 52 -5.99 12.35 1.87
N MET A 53 -7.30 12.55 1.75
CA MET A 53 -7.92 13.87 1.91
C MET A 53 -8.99 13.99 3.00
N GLY A 54 -9.63 12.88 3.39
CA GLY A 54 -10.81 12.89 4.28
C GLY A 54 -12.12 12.75 3.51
N ASP A 55 -13.05 13.70 3.66
CA ASP A 55 -14.34 13.71 2.94
C ASP A 55 -14.11 13.78 1.43
N ILE A 56 -14.90 13.02 0.66
CA ILE A 56 -14.81 12.97 -0.81
C ILE A 56 -16.20 12.81 -1.44
N PRO A 57 -16.40 13.19 -2.70
CA PRO A 57 -17.59 12.80 -3.45
C PRO A 57 -17.70 11.28 -3.56
N CYS A 58 -18.73 10.67 -2.99
CA CYS A 58 -18.92 9.22 -2.99
C CYS A 58 -20.34 8.84 -3.46
N SER A 59 -21.36 9.24 -2.75
CA SER A 59 -22.76 8.87 -3.05
C SER A 59 -23.30 9.48 -4.36
N GLU A 60 -22.76 10.62 -4.78
CA GLU A 60 -23.11 11.31 -6.03
C GLU A 60 -22.02 11.19 -7.11
N ALA A 61 -20.99 10.40 -6.87
CA ALA A 61 -19.93 10.18 -7.85
C ALA A 61 -20.51 9.55 -9.15
N LEU A 62 -20.04 10.02 -10.32
CA LEU A 62 -20.42 9.56 -11.66
C LEU A 62 -21.92 9.74 -12.02
N LYS A 63 -22.62 10.66 -11.38
CA LYS A 63 -24.03 10.97 -11.68
C LYS A 63 -24.23 12.13 -12.66
N GLY A 64 -23.15 12.65 -13.25
CA GLY A 64 -23.23 13.75 -14.24
C GLY A 64 -24.02 13.37 -15.47
N GLU A 65 -23.71 12.24 -16.10
CA GLU A 65 -24.32 11.81 -17.36
C GLU A 65 -25.80 11.38 -17.18
N GLY A 66 -26.11 10.62 -16.12
CA GLY A 66 -27.47 10.09 -15.90
C GLY A 66 -28.38 11.05 -15.16
N ASP A 67 -27.90 11.68 -14.10
CA ASP A 67 -28.72 12.47 -13.17
C ASP A 67 -28.48 13.99 -13.28
N GLY A 68 -27.54 14.42 -14.13
CA GLY A 68 -27.18 15.84 -14.31
C GLY A 68 -26.42 16.45 -13.15
N ILE A 69 -25.82 15.64 -12.26
CA ILE A 69 -25.06 16.10 -11.08
C ILE A 69 -23.61 16.30 -11.46
N PHE A 70 -23.23 17.52 -11.86
CA PHE A 70 -21.86 17.88 -12.23
C PHE A 70 -21.05 18.46 -11.08
N SER A 71 -21.69 18.86 -9.99
CA SER A 71 -21.08 19.35 -8.76
C SER A 71 -21.52 18.45 -7.59
N PRO A 72 -20.94 17.23 -7.46
CA PRO A 72 -21.35 16.27 -6.43
C PRO A 72 -21.01 16.79 -5.03
N LYS A 73 -21.87 16.47 -4.05
CA LYS A 73 -21.60 16.74 -2.64
C LYS A 73 -20.43 15.87 -2.14
N TYR A 74 -19.78 16.34 -1.11
CA TYR A 74 -18.78 15.58 -0.36
C TYR A 74 -19.48 14.82 0.77
N ASP A 75 -19.38 13.51 0.74
CA ASP A 75 -19.80 12.66 1.85
C ASP A 75 -18.73 12.70 2.95
N THR A 76 -19.13 12.59 4.22
CA THR A 76 -18.19 12.54 5.33
C THR A 76 -17.27 11.32 5.21
N GLN A 77 -16.05 11.40 5.74
CA GLN A 77 -15.13 10.28 5.72
C GLN A 77 -15.72 9.02 6.35
N GLU A 78 -16.57 9.16 7.39
CA GLU A 78 -17.32 8.05 7.99
C GLU A 78 -18.32 7.41 7.01
N GLU A 79 -19.10 8.22 6.30
CA GLU A 79 -20.05 7.73 5.29
C GLU A 79 -19.35 7.04 4.12
N VAL A 80 -18.18 7.56 3.71
CA VAL A 80 -17.33 6.93 2.69
C VAL A 80 -16.85 5.56 3.15
N PHE A 81 -16.33 5.43 4.38
CA PHE A 81 -15.91 4.13 4.92
C PHE A 81 -17.09 3.18 5.12
N LEU A 82 -18.27 3.67 5.51
CA LEU A 82 -19.46 2.85 5.60
C LEU A 82 -19.83 2.26 4.22
N THR A 83 -19.78 3.09 3.17
CA THR A 83 -20.01 2.66 1.79
C THR A 83 -18.98 1.61 1.37
N ILE A 84 -17.69 1.85 1.60
CA ILE A 84 -16.61 0.91 1.29
C ILE A 84 -16.83 -0.45 1.97
N LEU A 85 -17.13 -0.46 3.27
CA LEU A 85 -17.35 -1.71 4.01
C LEU A 85 -18.58 -2.48 3.53
N ASN A 86 -19.67 -1.79 3.20
CA ASN A 86 -20.87 -2.43 2.63
C ASN A 86 -20.59 -3.00 1.24
N ASP A 87 -19.91 -2.25 0.38
CA ASP A 87 -19.53 -2.70 -0.96
C ASP A 87 -18.61 -3.93 -0.92
N LEU A 88 -17.62 -3.95 -0.04
CA LEU A 88 -16.70 -5.08 0.09
C LEU A 88 -17.41 -6.33 0.63
N ARG A 89 -18.34 -6.18 1.58
CA ARG A 89 -19.15 -7.31 2.06
C ARG A 89 -20.02 -7.89 0.96
N GLU A 90 -20.68 -7.04 0.19
CA GLU A 90 -21.51 -7.47 -0.93
C GLU A 90 -20.66 -8.07 -2.06
N SER A 91 -19.49 -7.49 -2.37
CA SER A 91 -18.53 -8.04 -3.33
C SER A 91 -18.10 -9.47 -2.94
N SER A 92 -17.71 -9.70 -1.68
CA SER A 92 -17.36 -11.02 -1.17
C SER A 92 -18.52 -12.02 -1.28
N ARG A 93 -19.75 -11.58 -0.96
CA ARG A 93 -20.96 -12.40 -1.08
C ARG A 93 -21.26 -12.81 -2.52
N LEU A 94 -21.13 -11.87 -3.45
CA LEU A 94 -21.35 -12.12 -4.88
C LEU A 94 -20.28 -13.07 -5.46
N PHE A 95 -19.01 -12.88 -5.12
CA PHE A 95 -17.95 -13.80 -5.54
C PHE A 95 -18.12 -15.22 -4.99
N ALA A 96 -18.76 -15.39 -3.83
CA ALA A 96 -19.05 -16.71 -3.28
C ALA A 96 -20.01 -17.54 -4.17
N SER A 97 -20.80 -16.91 -5.00
CA SER A 97 -21.77 -17.53 -5.92
C SER A 97 -21.49 -17.24 -7.39
N ALA A 98 -20.37 -16.62 -7.71
CA ALA A 98 -19.99 -16.27 -9.08
C ALA A 98 -19.38 -17.45 -9.84
N ALA A 99 -19.53 -17.45 -11.15
CA ALA A 99 -18.80 -18.32 -12.07
C ALA A 99 -17.50 -17.64 -12.55
N THR A 100 -16.60 -18.42 -13.12
CA THR A 100 -15.41 -17.92 -13.82
C THR A 100 -15.82 -16.96 -14.94
N PHE A 101 -15.14 -15.83 -15.05
CA PHE A 101 -15.45 -14.78 -16.01
C PHE A 101 -14.24 -14.39 -16.86
N LYS A 102 -14.47 -13.69 -17.99
CA LYS A 102 -13.45 -13.34 -18.97
C LYS A 102 -12.95 -11.89 -18.76
N GLY A 103 -11.74 -11.62 -19.30
CA GLY A 103 -11.17 -10.28 -19.35
C GLY A 103 -10.45 -9.84 -18.07
N ASP A 104 -10.25 -10.73 -17.12
CA ASP A 104 -9.47 -10.50 -15.92
C ASP A 104 -7.98 -10.86 -16.13
N PRO A 105 -7.07 -9.89 -16.11
CA PRO A 105 -5.64 -10.13 -16.26
C PRO A 105 -4.93 -10.53 -14.96
N VAL A 106 -5.63 -10.53 -13.81
CA VAL A 106 -5.03 -10.73 -12.48
C VAL A 106 -5.15 -12.19 -12.05
N TYR A 107 -6.37 -12.70 -11.95
CA TYR A 107 -6.66 -14.06 -11.47
C TYR A 107 -7.32 -14.95 -12.54
N ASN A 108 -7.25 -14.54 -13.83
CA ASN A 108 -7.87 -15.25 -14.95
C ASN A 108 -9.36 -15.55 -14.75
N GLY A 109 -10.06 -14.68 -14.05
CA GLY A 109 -11.49 -14.78 -13.79
C GLY A 109 -11.86 -15.77 -12.67
N ASP A 110 -10.94 -16.18 -11.82
CA ASP A 110 -11.21 -17.06 -10.68
C ASP A 110 -11.94 -16.32 -9.56
N PRO A 111 -13.22 -16.62 -9.29
CA PRO A 111 -13.99 -15.89 -8.27
C PRO A 111 -13.53 -16.19 -6.85
N LEU A 112 -12.90 -17.34 -6.58
CA LEU A 112 -12.37 -17.66 -5.25
C LEU A 112 -11.14 -16.79 -4.93
N LEU A 113 -10.22 -16.62 -5.88
CA LEU A 113 -9.07 -15.74 -5.71
C LEU A 113 -9.49 -14.28 -5.54
N TRP A 114 -10.48 -13.83 -6.32
CA TRP A 114 -11.08 -12.50 -6.12
C TRP A 114 -11.74 -12.35 -4.75
N ARG A 115 -12.47 -13.36 -4.26
CA ARG A 115 -13.06 -13.34 -2.93
C ARG A 115 -11.99 -13.26 -1.83
N LYS A 116 -10.91 -14.03 -1.94
CA LYS A 116 -9.75 -13.96 -1.04
C LYS A 116 -9.14 -12.55 -1.04
N ASN A 117 -8.97 -11.94 -2.21
CA ASN A 117 -8.48 -10.57 -2.33
C ASN A 117 -9.41 -9.56 -1.65
N VAL A 118 -10.71 -9.61 -1.92
CA VAL A 118 -11.72 -8.71 -1.31
C VAL A 118 -11.72 -8.81 0.21
N ASN A 119 -11.71 -10.03 0.76
CA ASN A 119 -11.68 -10.24 2.21
C ASN A 119 -10.38 -9.74 2.83
N SER A 120 -9.23 -9.99 2.19
CA SER A 120 -7.93 -9.52 2.62
C SER A 120 -7.85 -7.98 2.61
N PHE A 121 -8.37 -7.35 1.58
CA PHE A 121 -8.48 -5.89 1.52
C PHE A 121 -9.42 -5.34 2.60
N THR A 122 -10.52 -6.03 2.88
CA THR A 122 -11.44 -5.63 3.96
C THR A 122 -10.73 -5.61 5.32
N LEU A 123 -9.84 -6.58 5.60
CA LEU A 123 -9.03 -6.57 6.82
C LEU A 123 -8.09 -5.36 6.87
N ARG A 124 -7.45 -4.97 5.75
CA ARG A 124 -6.65 -3.72 5.67
C ARG A 124 -7.50 -2.51 6.04
N VAL A 125 -8.67 -2.36 5.42
CA VAL A 125 -9.58 -1.22 5.69
C VAL A 125 -9.97 -1.18 7.17
N LEU A 126 -10.38 -2.30 7.74
CA LEU A 126 -10.77 -2.39 9.15
C LEU A 126 -9.59 -2.13 10.11
N ASN A 127 -8.38 -2.55 9.75
CA ASN A 127 -7.18 -2.24 10.53
C ASN A 127 -6.85 -0.73 10.51
N MET A 128 -7.05 -0.05 9.38
CA MET A 128 -6.92 1.42 9.32
C MET A 128 -7.97 2.11 10.21
N LEU A 129 -9.15 1.54 10.34
CA LEU A 129 -10.24 2.01 11.21
C LEU A 129 -10.06 1.63 12.69
N SER A 130 -8.93 1.06 13.10
CA SER A 130 -8.73 0.51 14.44
C SER A 130 -8.86 1.52 15.60
N LYS A 131 -8.81 2.83 15.33
CA LYS A 131 -9.12 3.88 16.31
C LYS A 131 -10.63 4.11 16.49
N LYS A 132 -11.47 3.56 15.61
CA LYS A 132 -12.93 3.70 15.64
C LYS A 132 -13.57 2.46 16.25
N GLN A 133 -14.52 2.66 17.15
CA GLN A 133 -15.33 1.56 17.66
C GLN A 133 -16.38 1.14 16.63
N THR A 134 -17.01 2.13 16.00
CA THR A 134 -18.04 1.93 14.96
C THR A 134 -17.82 2.84 13.76
N VAL A 135 -18.36 2.41 12.61
CA VAL A 135 -18.53 3.19 11.39
C VAL A 135 -19.99 3.06 11.00
N GLY A 136 -20.78 4.11 11.23
CA GLY A 136 -22.23 3.99 11.20
C GLY A 136 -22.74 2.90 12.14
N SER A 137 -23.45 1.92 11.61
CA SER A 137 -23.98 0.77 12.38
C SER A 137 -22.99 -0.41 12.49
N ILE A 138 -21.82 -0.34 11.87
CA ILE A 138 -20.85 -1.43 11.82
C ILE A 138 -19.88 -1.32 13.00
N ASN A 139 -19.81 -2.33 13.85
CA ASN A 139 -18.73 -2.49 14.83
C ASN A 139 -17.46 -2.96 14.11
N VAL A 140 -16.37 -2.18 14.20
CA VAL A 140 -15.12 -2.41 13.45
C VAL A 140 -14.46 -3.72 13.84
N ARG A 141 -14.36 -3.99 15.15
CA ARG A 141 -13.75 -5.21 15.67
C ARG A 141 -14.58 -6.45 15.29
N ASP A 142 -15.88 -6.41 15.50
CA ASP A 142 -16.74 -7.56 15.22
C ASP A 142 -16.71 -7.94 13.75
N LEU A 143 -16.73 -6.94 12.84
CA LEU A 143 -16.61 -7.20 11.42
C LEU A 143 -15.22 -7.75 11.06
N PHE A 144 -14.14 -7.22 11.66
CA PHE A 144 -12.80 -7.77 11.45
C PHE A 144 -12.74 -9.26 11.84
N GLU A 145 -13.24 -9.60 13.03
CA GLU A 145 -13.24 -10.98 13.52
C GLU A 145 -14.16 -11.92 12.71
N GLN A 146 -15.16 -11.38 12.02
CA GLN A 146 -15.98 -12.14 11.05
C GLN A 146 -15.21 -12.39 9.76
N VAL A 147 -14.64 -11.33 9.16
CA VAL A 147 -13.89 -11.41 7.89
C VAL A 147 -12.62 -12.25 8.03
N ALA A 148 -11.98 -12.24 9.19
CA ALA A 148 -10.79 -13.07 9.45
C ALA A 148 -11.07 -14.58 9.42
N LYS A 149 -12.34 -15.02 9.39
CA LYS A 149 -12.75 -16.42 9.23
C LYS A 149 -13.13 -16.79 7.80
N GLU A 150 -13.27 -15.78 6.92
CA GLU A 150 -13.57 -15.98 5.52
C GLU A 150 -12.30 -16.42 4.75
N PRO A 151 -12.43 -16.92 3.51
CA PRO A 151 -11.25 -17.20 2.68
C PRO A 151 -10.38 -15.96 2.51
N LEU A 152 -9.10 -16.07 2.89
CA LEU A 152 -8.08 -15.04 2.76
C LEU A 152 -6.97 -15.51 1.82
N MET A 153 -6.10 -14.61 1.38
CA MET A 153 -4.88 -14.96 0.66
C MET A 153 -4.04 -15.93 1.50
N GLU A 154 -3.50 -16.98 0.89
CA GLU A 154 -2.74 -18.06 1.54
C GLU A 154 -1.24 -17.99 1.26
N ASN A 155 -0.85 -17.32 0.20
CA ASN A 155 0.55 -17.16 -0.21
C ASN A 155 0.75 -15.90 -1.07
N GLU A 156 2.01 -15.53 -1.31
CA GLU A 156 2.36 -14.31 -2.04
C GLU A 156 1.92 -14.33 -3.51
N GLY A 157 1.79 -15.51 -4.12
CA GLY A 157 1.29 -15.65 -5.49
C GLY A 157 -0.20 -15.28 -5.65
N GLU A 158 -0.97 -15.26 -4.57
CA GLU A 158 -2.37 -14.81 -4.54
C GLU A 158 -2.51 -13.29 -4.32
N SER A 159 -1.40 -12.56 -4.18
CA SER A 159 -1.42 -11.11 -4.01
C SER A 159 -2.06 -10.40 -5.20
N TYR A 160 -2.82 -9.34 -4.94
CA TYR A 160 -3.30 -8.45 -6.00
C TYR A 160 -2.13 -7.61 -6.49
N GLN A 161 -1.60 -7.97 -7.65
CA GLN A 161 -0.34 -7.42 -8.16
C GLN A 161 -0.35 -7.27 -9.67
N ARG A 162 0.52 -6.37 -10.15
CA ARG A 162 0.83 -6.24 -11.57
C ARG A 162 2.16 -6.92 -11.86
N VAL A 163 2.11 -7.93 -12.73
CA VAL A 163 3.29 -8.57 -13.31
C VAL A 163 3.67 -7.86 -14.61
N TYR A 164 4.96 -7.69 -14.85
CA TYR A 164 5.51 -7.07 -16.05
C TYR A 164 6.09 -8.12 -16.99
N ASP A 165 6.17 -7.81 -18.28
CA ASP A 165 6.60 -8.73 -19.34
C ASP A 165 7.76 -8.10 -20.14
N ALA A 166 8.94 -8.71 -20.05
CA ALA A 166 10.14 -8.28 -20.77
C ALA A 166 9.96 -8.34 -22.31
N GLY A 167 9.11 -9.25 -22.80
CA GLY A 167 8.85 -9.44 -24.23
C GLY A 167 8.02 -8.33 -24.88
N LYS A 168 7.43 -7.43 -24.07
CA LYS A 168 6.54 -6.35 -24.58
C LYS A 168 6.94 -5.02 -23.97
N SER A 169 7.49 -4.10 -24.77
CA SER A 169 7.95 -2.78 -24.29
C SER A 169 6.87 -1.94 -23.60
N SER A 170 5.59 -2.11 -23.95
CA SER A 170 4.46 -1.47 -23.27
C SER A 170 4.22 -2.03 -21.86
N GLN A 171 4.74 -3.22 -21.56
CA GLN A 171 4.60 -3.93 -20.30
C GLN A 171 5.92 -4.08 -19.53
N TRP A 172 6.94 -3.30 -19.85
CA TRP A 172 8.16 -3.24 -19.06
C TRP A 172 7.92 -2.56 -17.72
N TYR A 173 8.73 -2.98 -16.75
CA TYR A 173 8.76 -2.38 -15.42
C TYR A 173 8.94 -0.85 -15.49
N PRO A 174 8.21 -0.05 -14.70
CA PRO A 174 8.20 1.41 -14.85
C PRO A 174 9.56 2.08 -14.69
N PHE A 175 10.44 1.50 -13.88
CA PHE A 175 11.77 2.06 -13.63
C PHE A 175 12.86 1.46 -14.53
N TYR A 176 12.53 0.54 -15.42
CA TYR A 176 13.48 0.08 -16.43
C TYR A 176 14.01 1.26 -17.24
N PHE A 177 15.33 1.34 -17.43
CA PHE A 177 15.99 2.55 -17.94
C PHE A 177 15.45 3.05 -19.30
N GLU A 178 15.01 2.17 -20.19
CA GLU A 178 14.44 2.55 -21.48
C GLU A 178 13.04 3.20 -21.37
N LYS A 179 12.36 3.10 -20.23
CA LYS A 179 11.12 3.84 -19.93
C LYS A 179 11.37 5.30 -19.58
N GLN A 180 12.61 5.68 -19.31
CA GLN A 180 13.02 7.03 -18.91
C GLN A 180 12.32 7.57 -17.64
N ASN A 181 11.78 6.69 -16.81
CA ASN A 181 11.12 7.02 -15.55
C ASN A 181 11.98 6.70 -14.32
N TYR A 182 13.28 6.48 -14.53
CA TYR A 182 14.18 6.16 -13.43
C TYR A 182 14.55 7.41 -12.61
N TRP A 183 15.04 7.15 -11.43
CA TRP A 183 15.39 8.20 -10.47
C TRP A 183 16.65 8.97 -10.87
N SER A 184 16.61 10.30 -10.68
CA SER A 184 17.80 11.13 -10.89
C SER A 184 18.87 10.92 -9.81
N TYR A 185 18.44 10.59 -8.58
CA TYR A 185 19.31 10.33 -7.43
C TYR A 185 18.80 9.10 -6.67
N PRO A 186 19.09 7.89 -7.17
CA PRO A 186 18.59 6.63 -6.57
C PRO A 186 19.42 6.22 -5.34
N VAL A 187 19.48 7.09 -4.33
CA VAL A 187 20.27 6.88 -3.11
C VAL A 187 19.41 6.28 -2.00
N MET A 188 19.99 5.34 -1.24
CA MET A 188 19.36 4.74 -0.08
C MET A 188 19.31 5.71 1.10
N SER A 189 18.23 5.68 1.86
CA SER A 189 18.11 6.42 3.13
C SER A 189 18.84 5.67 4.26
N SER A 190 19.57 6.41 5.11
CA SER A 190 20.18 5.85 6.33
C SER A 190 19.12 5.26 7.25
N PHE A 191 17.94 5.87 7.30
CA PHE A 191 16.82 5.37 8.10
C PHE A 191 16.48 3.89 7.82
N LEU A 192 16.50 3.48 6.53
CA LEU A 192 16.25 2.10 6.14
C LEU A 192 17.53 1.25 6.25
N VAL A 193 18.65 1.76 5.74
CA VAL A 193 19.93 1.03 5.73
C VAL A 193 20.38 0.67 7.15
N ASP A 194 20.33 1.62 8.08
CA ASP A 194 20.78 1.40 9.45
C ASP A 194 19.88 0.41 10.20
N MET A 195 18.54 0.49 9.98
CA MET A 195 17.59 -0.48 10.49
C MET A 195 17.90 -1.90 9.99
N MET A 196 18.17 -2.06 8.70
CA MET A 196 18.50 -3.37 8.12
C MET A 196 19.87 -3.89 8.60
N LYS A 197 20.84 -3.01 8.79
CA LYS A 197 22.16 -3.37 9.38
C LYS A 197 22.02 -3.81 10.84
N GLU A 198 21.23 -3.11 11.65
CA GLU A 198 20.97 -3.48 13.05
C GLU A 198 20.32 -4.86 13.16
N LEU A 199 19.35 -5.13 12.28
CA LEU A 199 18.67 -6.41 12.20
C LEU A 199 19.50 -7.51 11.51
N GLN A 200 20.62 -7.19 10.87
CA GLN A 200 21.38 -8.10 10.00
C GLN A 200 20.51 -8.67 8.87
N ASP A 201 19.66 -7.80 8.28
CA ASP A 201 18.66 -8.17 7.29
C ASP A 201 19.29 -8.26 5.89
N ARG A 202 19.40 -9.48 5.37
CA ARG A 202 20.00 -9.74 4.06
C ARG A 202 19.25 -9.13 2.88
N ARG A 203 18.00 -8.67 3.05
CA ARG A 203 17.30 -7.93 1.99
C ARG A 203 18.04 -6.65 1.61
N LEU A 204 18.91 -6.11 2.46
CA LEU A 204 19.77 -4.97 2.13
C LEU A 204 20.57 -5.21 0.86
N PHE A 205 21.15 -6.41 0.69
CA PHE A 205 21.95 -6.79 -0.47
C PHE A 205 21.14 -6.90 -1.77
N TYR A 206 19.81 -7.00 -1.66
CA TYR A 206 18.86 -7.09 -2.75
C TYR A 206 18.25 -5.73 -3.11
N TYR A 207 18.24 -4.79 -2.18
CA TYR A 207 17.65 -3.45 -2.35
C TYR A 207 18.67 -2.39 -2.74
N ALA A 208 19.95 -2.61 -2.42
CA ALA A 208 21.00 -1.61 -2.59
C ALA A 208 22.27 -2.18 -3.24
N GLU A 209 23.00 -1.29 -3.90
CA GLU A 209 24.39 -1.52 -4.28
C GLU A 209 25.33 -1.11 -3.13
N PRO A 210 26.54 -1.72 -2.99
CA PRO A 210 27.57 -1.18 -2.12
C PRO A 210 27.82 0.30 -2.42
N ALA A 211 28.09 1.11 -1.39
CA ALA A 211 28.37 2.52 -1.61
C ALA A 211 29.68 2.68 -2.43
N PRO A 212 29.72 3.57 -3.44
CA PRO A 212 30.90 3.71 -4.31
C PRO A 212 32.21 3.93 -3.55
N ARG A 213 32.17 4.58 -2.38
CA ARG A 213 33.35 4.76 -1.50
C ARG A 213 33.91 3.45 -0.95
N PHE A 214 33.12 2.37 -0.96
CA PHE A 214 33.51 1.04 -0.49
C PHE A 214 33.74 0.04 -1.62
N LYS A 215 34.00 0.52 -2.84
CA LYS A 215 34.11 -0.28 -4.07
C LYS A 215 35.08 -1.49 -3.98
N ASP A 216 36.05 -1.43 -3.07
CA ASP A 216 37.04 -2.49 -2.87
C ASP A 216 36.69 -3.42 -1.67
N ALA A 217 35.57 -3.15 -0.99
CA ALA A 217 35.05 -3.99 0.10
C ALA A 217 34.12 -5.10 -0.43
N PRO A 218 33.97 -6.22 0.31
CA PRO A 218 33.07 -7.31 -0.11
C PRO A 218 31.63 -6.85 -0.23
N ALA A 219 30.97 -7.15 -1.35
CA ALA A 219 29.58 -6.77 -1.58
C ALA A 219 28.57 -7.51 -0.68
N ASP A 220 28.96 -8.63 -0.09
CA ASP A 220 28.20 -9.42 0.88
C ASP A 220 28.43 -8.99 2.34
N SER A 221 29.11 -7.85 2.56
CA SER A 221 29.30 -7.27 3.90
C SER A 221 28.36 -6.10 4.15
N PHE A 222 27.67 -6.08 5.28
CA PHE A 222 26.85 -4.95 5.71
C PHE A 222 27.64 -3.63 5.82
N ASP A 223 28.96 -3.69 6.06
CA ASP A 223 29.83 -2.51 6.18
C ASP A 223 30.05 -1.80 4.84
N SER A 224 29.78 -2.48 3.73
CA SER A 224 29.85 -1.91 2.37
C SER A 224 28.65 -1.03 2.02
N TYR A 225 27.65 -0.93 2.91
CA TYR A 225 26.42 -0.19 2.68
C TYR A 225 26.27 0.98 3.64
N SER A 226 25.83 2.10 3.11
CA SER A 226 25.47 3.29 3.90
C SER A 226 24.35 4.07 3.20
N GLY A 227 23.50 4.72 3.98
CA GLY A 227 22.43 5.57 3.48
C GLY A 227 22.70 7.06 3.74
N VAL A 228 22.11 7.92 2.92
CA VAL A 228 22.08 9.36 3.16
C VAL A 228 21.12 9.68 4.30
N ASN A 229 21.47 10.64 5.14
CA ASN A 229 20.54 11.12 6.15
C ASN A 229 19.34 11.84 5.46
N PRO A 230 18.10 11.32 5.60
CA PRO A 230 16.93 11.82 4.87
C PRO A 230 16.47 13.22 5.31
N VAL A 231 17.00 13.75 6.42
CA VAL A 231 16.63 15.08 6.92
C VAL A 231 17.68 16.17 6.58
N LEU A 232 18.68 15.85 5.76
CA LEU A 232 19.62 16.86 5.25
C LEU A 232 18.92 17.80 4.24
N GLU A 233 19.48 18.99 4.11
CA GLU A 233 19.13 19.89 3.00
C GLU A 233 19.41 19.21 1.65
N TYR A 234 18.53 19.45 0.67
CA TYR A 234 18.62 18.81 -0.65
C TYR A 234 19.97 19.01 -1.35
N GLY A 235 20.59 20.20 -1.22
CA GLY A 235 21.92 20.47 -1.78
C GLY A 235 23.02 19.61 -1.18
N LEU A 236 22.94 19.28 0.11
CA LEU A 236 23.87 18.36 0.76
C LEU A 236 23.63 16.90 0.31
N VAL A 237 22.37 16.49 0.18
CA VAL A 237 22.06 15.16 -0.37
C VAL A 237 22.65 15.00 -1.77
N GLN A 238 22.54 16.03 -2.63
CA GLN A 238 23.14 16.00 -3.97
C GLN A 238 24.66 15.92 -3.93
N ALA A 239 25.31 16.68 -3.04
CA ALA A 239 26.76 16.68 -2.88
C ALA A 239 27.29 15.31 -2.38
N GLU A 240 26.63 14.72 -1.41
CA GLU A 240 26.97 13.39 -0.87
C GLU A 240 26.76 12.29 -1.92
N PHE A 241 25.68 12.37 -2.72
CA PHE A 241 25.45 11.49 -3.85
C PHE A 241 26.56 11.60 -4.90
N ALA A 242 26.90 12.82 -5.32
CA ALA A 242 27.98 13.07 -6.28
C ALA A 242 29.36 12.62 -5.77
N GLY A 243 29.58 12.68 -4.47
CA GLY A 243 30.78 12.18 -3.80
C GLY A 243 30.83 10.65 -3.66
N GLY A 244 29.79 9.93 -4.06
CA GLY A 244 29.72 8.47 -3.96
C GLY A 244 29.73 7.96 -2.52
N LEU A 245 29.22 8.74 -1.57
CA LEU A 245 29.32 8.42 -0.15
C LEU A 245 28.33 7.34 0.30
N HIS A 246 27.23 7.17 -0.44
CA HIS A 246 26.12 6.32 -0.03
C HIS A 246 25.72 5.31 -1.10
N SER A 247 25.09 4.25 -0.66
CA SER A 247 24.53 3.18 -1.49
C SER A 247 23.44 3.70 -2.40
N HIS A 248 23.49 3.27 -3.66
CA HIS A 248 22.40 3.46 -4.61
C HIS A 248 21.38 2.31 -4.49
N PHE A 249 20.23 2.45 -5.11
CA PHE A 249 19.32 1.34 -5.32
C PHE A 249 19.99 0.27 -6.15
N ASN A 250 19.70 -1.00 -5.86
CA ASN A 250 20.23 -2.13 -6.61
C ASN A 250 19.90 -1.97 -8.11
N GLU A 251 20.91 -2.21 -8.97
CA GLU A 251 20.79 -2.01 -10.41
C GLU A 251 19.65 -2.81 -11.05
N ARG A 252 19.20 -3.92 -10.42
CA ARG A 252 18.06 -4.70 -10.91
C ARG A 252 16.80 -3.87 -11.18
N TYR A 253 16.57 -2.81 -10.37
CA TYR A 253 15.38 -1.97 -10.50
C TYR A 253 15.30 -1.22 -11.82
N HIS A 254 16.43 -0.96 -12.47
CA HIS A 254 16.43 -0.31 -13.78
C HIS A 254 17.16 -1.06 -14.89
N ARG A 255 17.75 -2.21 -14.61
CA ARG A 255 18.41 -3.04 -15.62
C ARG A 255 17.54 -4.21 -16.09
N VAL A 256 16.56 -4.62 -15.29
CA VAL A 256 15.70 -5.78 -15.56
C VAL A 256 14.35 -5.30 -16.07
N PRO A 257 13.98 -5.57 -17.34
CA PRO A 257 12.77 -5.03 -17.95
C PRO A 257 11.47 -5.58 -17.33
N GLU A 258 11.45 -6.81 -16.83
CA GLU A 258 10.34 -7.38 -16.05
C GLU A 258 10.32 -6.88 -14.60
N GLY A 259 11.48 -6.39 -14.08
CA GLY A 259 11.60 -5.94 -12.68
C GLY A 259 11.08 -6.95 -11.67
N GLU A 260 10.27 -6.47 -10.75
CA GLU A 260 9.52 -7.31 -9.81
C GLU A 260 8.02 -6.98 -9.90
N PRO A 261 7.10 -7.91 -9.57
CA PRO A 261 5.67 -7.60 -9.50
C PRO A 261 5.41 -6.43 -8.54
N VAL A 262 4.58 -5.47 -8.97
CA VAL A 262 4.14 -4.37 -8.10
C VAL A 262 2.84 -4.77 -7.43
N LYS A 263 2.87 -4.85 -6.10
CA LYS A 263 1.76 -5.31 -5.26
C LYS A 263 0.86 -4.14 -4.87
N PHE A 264 -0.45 -4.32 -5.01
CA PHE A 264 -1.48 -3.40 -4.52
C PHE A 264 -2.07 -3.88 -3.19
N ILE A 265 -2.25 -5.20 -3.03
CA ILE A 265 -2.65 -5.86 -1.80
C ILE A 265 -1.82 -7.14 -1.72
N ALA A 266 -0.97 -7.28 -0.70
CA ALA A 266 -0.03 -8.38 -0.59
C ALA A 266 -0.43 -9.36 0.54
N TYR A 267 -0.20 -10.65 0.31
CA TYR A 267 -0.35 -11.66 1.38
C TYR A 267 0.51 -11.31 2.60
N SER A 268 1.79 -10.98 2.40
CA SER A 268 2.71 -10.59 3.46
C SER A 268 2.20 -9.38 4.26
N GLU A 269 1.58 -8.39 3.60
CA GLU A 269 0.95 -7.25 4.28
C GLU A 269 -0.22 -7.70 5.16
N ILE A 270 -1.08 -8.58 4.63
CA ILE A 270 -2.25 -9.07 5.39
C ILE A 270 -1.81 -9.88 6.60
N GLN A 271 -0.69 -10.61 6.53
CA GLN A 271 -0.12 -11.25 7.70
C GLN A 271 0.31 -10.21 8.76
N PHE A 272 0.92 -9.09 8.40
CA PHE A 272 1.21 -8.01 9.34
C PHE A 272 -0.05 -7.32 9.88
N VAL A 273 -1.10 -7.17 9.08
CA VAL A 273 -2.43 -6.66 9.53
C VAL A 273 -3.02 -7.59 10.59
N LEU A 274 -2.98 -8.91 10.37
CA LEU A 274 -3.45 -9.91 11.32
C LEU A 274 -2.59 -9.95 12.58
N ALA A 275 -1.26 -9.80 12.47
CA ALA A 275 -0.36 -9.70 13.61
C ALA A 275 -0.70 -8.51 14.51
N GLU A 276 -0.92 -7.34 13.91
CA GLU A 276 -1.30 -6.12 14.62
C GLU A 276 -2.68 -6.26 15.30
N ALA A 277 -3.66 -6.84 14.61
CA ALA A 277 -4.99 -7.10 15.17
C ALA A 277 -4.94 -8.06 16.37
N ALA A 278 -4.13 -9.11 16.27
CA ALA A 278 -3.90 -10.04 17.38
C ALA A 278 -3.26 -9.36 18.60
N LEU A 279 -2.30 -8.46 18.39
CA LEU A 279 -1.71 -7.64 19.48
C LEU A 279 -2.74 -6.76 20.19
N ARG A 280 -3.77 -6.28 19.45
CA ARG A 280 -4.90 -5.54 20.05
C ARG A 280 -5.90 -6.43 20.76
N GLY A 281 -5.71 -7.75 20.77
CA GLY A 281 -6.64 -8.73 21.34
C GLY A 281 -7.88 -8.97 20.48
N TRP A 282 -7.81 -8.71 19.17
CA TRP A 282 -8.83 -9.13 18.21
C TRP A 282 -8.60 -10.58 17.81
N LYS A 283 -9.68 -11.31 17.52
CA LYS A 283 -9.57 -12.71 17.11
C LYS A 283 -9.06 -12.84 15.69
N THR A 284 -7.98 -13.57 15.53
CA THR A 284 -7.31 -13.87 14.26
C THR A 284 -7.10 -15.38 14.12
N PRO A 285 -6.82 -15.91 12.91
CA PRO A 285 -6.59 -17.35 12.69
C PRO A 285 -5.38 -17.93 13.44
N ALA A 286 -4.39 -17.10 13.77
CA ALA A 286 -3.17 -17.50 14.46
C ALA A 286 -2.74 -16.44 15.50
N THR A 287 -1.64 -16.66 16.21
CA THR A 287 -1.07 -15.70 17.17
C THR A 287 -0.40 -14.51 16.45
N ALA A 288 -0.20 -13.40 17.17
CA ALA A 288 0.52 -12.24 16.65
C ALA A 288 1.93 -12.63 16.16
N ARG A 289 2.65 -13.46 16.91
CA ARG A 289 3.96 -14.00 16.52
C ARG A 289 3.90 -14.78 15.21
N GLN A 290 2.98 -15.73 15.08
CA GLN A 290 2.87 -16.55 13.88
C GLN A 290 2.56 -15.70 12.63
N HIS A 291 1.65 -14.75 12.75
CA HIS A 291 1.34 -13.82 11.65
C HIS A 291 2.54 -12.93 11.30
N TYR A 292 3.26 -12.40 12.30
CA TYR A 292 4.47 -11.62 12.08
C TYR A 292 5.54 -12.45 11.34
N GLU A 293 5.82 -13.67 11.79
CA GLU A 293 6.80 -14.56 11.17
C GLU A 293 6.40 -14.94 9.74
N ASN A 294 5.11 -15.21 9.49
CA ASN A 294 4.60 -15.47 8.14
C ASN A 294 4.78 -14.26 7.21
N GLY A 295 4.51 -13.05 7.71
CA GLY A 295 4.68 -11.81 6.93
C GLY A 295 6.14 -11.57 6.55
N VAL A 296 7.07 -11.72 7.51
CA VAL A 296 8.52 -11.59 7.27
C VAL A 296 9.01 -12.64 6.28
N ARG A 297 8.65 -13.90 6.49
CA ARG A 297 9.03 -15.02 5.60
C ARG A 297 8.58 -14.78 4.17
N ALA A 298 7.32 -14.44 3.98
CA ALA A 298 6.75 -14.20 2.66
C ALA A 298 7.43 -13.01 1.96
N ALA A 299 7.69 -11.91 2.67
CA ALA A 299 8.39 -10.76 2.12
C ALA A 299 9.85 -11.07 1.75
N MET A 300 10.56 -11.89 2.54
CA MET A 300 11.93 -12.33 2.25
C MET A 300 11.99 -13.23 1.02
N LEU A 301 11.11 -14.24 0.95
CA LEU A 301 11.05 -15.15 -0.18
C LEU A 301 10.68 -14.41 -1.47
N PHE A 302 9.71 -13.51 -1.43
CA PHE A 302 9.38 -12.65 -2.56
C PHE A 302 10.60 -11.88 -3.08
N THR A 303 11.36 -11.24 -2.18
CA THR A 303 12.57 -10.51 -2.55
C THR A 303 13.61 -11.41 -3.20
N PHE A 304 13.82 -12.61 -2.66
CA PHE A 304 14.75 -13.59 -3.20
C PHE A 304 14.33 -14.09 -4.58
N GLU A 305 13.06 -14.50 -4.73
CA GLU A 305 12.52 -15.08 -5.97
C GLU A 305 12.54 -14.10 -7.15
N HIS A 306 12.26 -12.82 -6.89
CA HIS A 306 12.18 -11.78 -7.92
C HIS A 306 13.49 -11.01 -8.14
N THR A 307 14.59 -11.44 -7.53
CA THR A 307 15.92 -10.86 -7.79
C THR A 307 16.77 -11.85 -8.58
N PRO A 308 17.16 -11.54 -9.84
CA PRO A 308 18.07 -12.38 -10.59
C PRO A 308 19.41 -12.56 -9.86
N GLU A 309 20.02 -13.73 -9.99
CA GLU A 309 21.23 -14.12 -9.26
C GLU A 309 22.37 -13.09 -9.38
N ALA A 310 22.55 -12.50 -10.56
CA ALA A 310 23.58 -11.49 -10.82
C ALA A 310 23.46 -10.22 -9.92
N TYR A 311 22.31 -9.97 -9.32
CA TYR A 311 22.04 -8.80 -8.49
C TYR A 311 21.88 -9.12 -7.00
N ARG A 312 22.22 -10.35 -6.57
CA ARG A 312 22.13 -10.81 -5.17
C ARG A 312 23.40 -10.58 -4.37
N HIS A 313 24.46 -10.04 -4.99
CA HIS A 313 25.79 -9.82 -4.38
C HIS A 313 26.37 -11.07 -3.71
N GLY A 314 26.08 -12.28 -4.23
CA GLY A 314 26.55 -13.55 -3.66
C GLY A 314 25.84 -13.99 -2.38
N VAL A 315 24.79 -13.28 -1.96
CA VAL A 315 24.04 -13.57 -0.72
C VAL A 315 22.77 -14.37 -1.04
N THR A 316 22.46 -15.35 -0.20
CA THR A 316 21.23 -16.16 -0.30
C THR A 316 20.28 -15.85 0.85
N ILE A 317 18.97 -15.82 0.55
CA ILE A 317 17.89 -15.82 1.53
C ILE A 317 17.17 -17.16 1.38
N ASP A 318 17.47 -18.10 2.26
CA ASP A 318 16.85 -19.42 2.33
C ASP A 318 16.11 -19.63 3.66
N GLU A 319 15.42 -20.75 3.78
CA GLU A 319 14.66 -21.09 5.00
C GLU A 319 15.54 -21.16 6.25
N ALA A 320 16.80 -21.59 6.13
CA ALA A 320 17.72 -21.67 7.26
C ALA A 320 18.04 -20.27 7.79
N TYR A 321 18.38 -19.34 6.88
CA TYR A 321 18.61 -17.94 7.23
C TYR A 321 17.36 -17.28 7.80
N ILE A 322 16.17 -17.48 7.18
CA ILE A 322 14.92 -16.89 7.67
C ILE A 322 14.62 -17.34 9.10
N ASN A 323 14.82 -18.63 9.41
CA ASN A 323 14.62 -19.16 10.76
C ASN A 323 15.63 -18.59 11.77
N GLU A 324 16.91 -18.43 11.38
CA GLU A 324 17.93 -17.78 12.19
C GLU A 324 17.56 -16.31 12.46
N TYR A 325 17.15 -15.56 11.44
CA TYR A 325 16.73 -14.16 11.55
C TYR A 325 15.52 -14.00 12.51
N LEU A 326 14.49 -14.83 12.37
CA LEU A 326 13.28 -14.78 13.19
C LEU A 326 13.50 -15.26 14.64
N SER A 327 14.47 -16.13 14.88
CA SER A 327 14.86 -16.54 16.24
C SER A 327 15.92 -15.63 16.88
N GLY A 328 16.59 -14.81 16.07
CA GLY A 328 17.67 -13.91 16.44
C GLY A 328 17.22 -12.44 16.57
N LYS A 329 17.75 -11.60 15.70
CA LYS A 329 17.58 -10.13 15.74
C LYS A 329 16.13 -9.67 15.51
N ALA A 330 15.36 -10.41 14.73
CA ALA A 330 13.95 -10.12 14.44
C ALA A 330 12.99 -10.97 15.30
N ASN A 331 13.46 -11.61 16.36
CA ASN A 331 12.60 -12.37 17.25
C ASN A 331 11.47 -11.48 17.81
N PHE A 332 10.24 -11.97 17.65
CA PHE A 332 9.06 -11.20 18.03
C PHE A 332 8.95 -11.02 19.55
N ASP A 333 8.85 -9.78 19.98
CA ASP A 333 8.63 -9.36 21.37
C ASP A 333 7.29 -8.61 21.44
N GLU A 334 6.28 -9.18 22.09
CA GLU A 334 4.95 -8.57 22.19
C GLU A 334 4.98 -7.16 22.79
N SER A 335 5.94 -6.87 23.69
CA SER A 335 6.07 -5.55 24.32
C SER A 335 6.52 -4.46 23.31
N LYS A 336 7.13 -4.85 22.20
CA LYS A 336 7.58 -4.01 21.08
C LYS A 336 6.88 -4.37 19.77
N GLY A 337 5.89 -5.25 19.83
CA GLY A 337 5.33 -5.92 18.67
C GLY A 337 4.80 -4.97 17.60
N LEU A 338 4.14 -3.88 17.97
CA LEU A 338 3.67 -2.88 17.00
C LEU A 338 4.82 -2.22 16.23
N GLU A 339 5.88 -1.80 16.91
CA GLU A 339 7.08 -1.23 16.29
C GLU A 339 7.76 -2.24 15.36
N GLN A 340 7.92 -3.49 15.82
CA GLN A 340 8.52 -4.55 15.02
C GLN A 340 7.70 -4.85 13.76
N ILE A 341 6.37 -4.93 13.85
CA ILE A 341 5.47 -5.13 12.71
C ILE A 341 5.63 -3.99 11.69
N MET A 342 5.60 -2.72 12.14
CA MET A 342 5.70 -1.57 11.24
C MET A 342 7.08 -1.46 10.59
N ASN A 343 8.15 -1.78 11.32
CA ASN A 343 9.50 -1.83 10.76
C ASN A 343 9.64 -2.92 9.70
N GLN A 344 9.09 -4.12 9.95
CA GLN A 344 9.10 -5.21 8.97
C GLN A 344 8.23 -4.91 7.74
N LYS A 345 7.09 -4.22 7.93
CA LYS A 345 6.30 -3.71 6.79
C LYS A 345 7.13 -2.72 5.96
N LEU A 346 7.81 -1.77 6.59
CA LEU A 346 8.66 -0.81 5.87
C LEU A 346 9.74 -1.52 5.05
N ILE A 347 10.45 -2.47 5.66
CA ILE A 347 11.51 -3.24 4.98
C ILE A 347 10.92 -4.10 3.85
N GLY A 348 9.85 -4.86 4.14
CA GLY A 348 9.27 -5.83 3.21
C GLY A 348 8.57 -5.20 2.00
N PHE A 349 8.24 -3.91 2.09
CA PHE A 349 7.55 -3.18 1.02
C PHE A 349 8.42 -2.06 0.42
N PHE A 350 9.73 -2.21 0.46
CA PHE A 350 10.64 -1.31 -0.25
C PHE A 350 10.22 -1.20 -1.72
N ALA A 351 10.02 0.03 -2.19
CA ALA A 351 9.50 0.35 -3.53
C ALA A 351 8.11 -0.26 -3.87
N GLN A 352 7.34 -0.70 -2.87
CA GLN A 352 6.02 -1.33 -3.01
C GLN A 352 4.92 -0.57 -2.24
N LEU A 353 3.65 -0.86 -2.53
CA LEU A 353 2.44 -0.42 -1.80
C LEU A 353 2.26 1.11 -1.65
N GLY A 354 2.93 1.93 -2.45
CA GLY A 354 2.71 3.37 -2.50
C GLY A 354 2.81 4.06 -1.13
N PHE A 355 1.69 4.64 -0.64
CA PHE A 355 1.67 5.41 0.60
C PHE A 355 1.27 4.61 1.84
N ASN A 356 1.11 3.30 1.77
CA ASN A 356 0.61 2.50 2.90
C ASN A 356 1.50 2.62 4.16
N GLY A 357 2.83 2.66 4.01
CA GLY A 357 3.73 2.89 5.13
C GLY A 357 3.52 4.25 5.80
N TYR A 358 3.21 5.30 5.03
CA TYR A 358 2.86 6.61 5.56
C TYR A 358 1.48 6.61 6.24
N TYR A 359 0.51 5.85 5.73
CA TYR A 359 -0.79 5.71 6.38
C TYR A 359 -0.68 4.98 7.73
N ASP A 360 0.16 3.95 7.81
CA ASP A 360 0.47 3.28 9.07
C ASP A 360 1.17 4.22 10.06
N TYR A 361 2.16 5.01 9.59
CA TYR A 361 2.82 6.02 10.42
C TYR A 361 1.82 7.02 11.02
N ARG A 362 0.94 7.62 10.23
CA ARG A 362 -0.07 8.57 10.72
C ARG A 362 -0.97 7.97 11.80
N ARG A 363 -1.27 6.68 11.70
CA ARG A 363 -2.16 5.97 12.60
C ARG A 363 -1.47 5.50 13.89
N THR A 364 -0.23 5.05 13.78
CA THR A 364 0.49 4.33 14.85
C THR A 364 1.67 5.10 15.44
N GLY A 365 2.22 6.07 14.72
CA GLY A 365 3.50 6.73 15.03
C GLY A 365 4.73 5.92 14.65
N TYR A 366 4.55 4.74 14.03
CA TYR A 366 5.63 3.87 13.58
C TYR A 366 5.59 3.64 12.05
N PRO A 367 6.74 3.40 11.42
CA PRO A 367 8.10 3.48 11.98
C PRO A 367 8.45 4.91 12.44
N ARG A 368 9.43 5.07 13.32
CA ARG A 368 9.84 6.38 13.85
C ARG A 368 10.63 7.17 12.80
N ILE A 369 9.93 7.78 11.86
CA ILE A 369 10.54 8.56 10.77
C ILE A 369 11.29 9.76 11.36
N PRO A 370 12.59 9.97 11.02
CA PRO A 370 13.35 11.11 11.50
C PRO A 370 12.78 12.43 10.94
N ILE A 371 12.73 13.46 11.76
CA ILE A 371 12.27 14.80 11.41
C ILE A 371 13.29 15.80 11.96
N ASP A 372 13.76 16.71 11.10
CA ASP A 372 14.56 17.87 11.51
C ASP A 372 13.75 19.15 11.24
N PRO A 373 13.37 19.91 12.30
CA PRO A 373 12.63 21.16 12.12
C PRO A 373 13.36 22.20 11.28
N ALA A 374 14.70 22.11 11.14
CA ALA A 374 15.49 23.06 10.35
C ALA A 374 15.30 22.85 8.83
N THR A 375 15.00 21.62 8.39
CA THR A 375 14.87 21.25 6.98
C THR A 375 13.45 20.84 6.60
N ASN A 376 12.58 20.57 7.58
CA ASN A 376 11.20 20.23 7.31
C ASN A 376 10.42 21.48 6.88
N MET A 377 9.98 21.49 5.60
CA MET A 377 9.25 22.60 4.99
C MET A 377 7.75 22.62 5.35
N ASN A 378 7.27 21.68 6.18
CA ASN A 378 5.91 21.72 6.67
C ASN A 378 5.70 22.94 7.57
N GLU A 379 4.52 23.57 7.55
CA GLU A 379 4.18 24.71 8.43
C GLU A 379 4.37 24.33 9.91
N VAL A 380 3.93 23.14 10.30
CA VAL A 380 4.26 22.54 11.60
C VAL A 380 5.52 21.69 11.43
N ASN A 381 6.69 22.34 11.49
CA ASN A 381 7.97 21.73 11.11
C ASN A 381 8.47 20.60 12.04
N THR A 382 7.80 20.36 13.17
CA THR A 382 8.09 19.26 14.10
C THR A 382 7.35 17.96 13.78
N GLN A 383 6.52 17.96 12.74
CA GLN A 383 5.76 16.77 12.30
C GLN A 383 5.68 16.65 10.78
N LEU A 384 5.39 15.47 10.29
CA LEU A 384 5.04 15.27 8.89
C LEU A 384 3.59 15.71 8.63
N PRO A 385 3.26 16.12 7.39
CA PRO A 385 1.88 16.38 6.99
C PRO A 385 0.96 15.20 7.32
N LEU A 386 -0.29 15.47 7.72
CA LEU A 386 -1.27 14.44 8.09
C LEU A 386 -2.19 14.06 6.93
N ARG A 387 -2.26 14.89 5.89
CA ARG A 387 -3.14 14.70 4.72
C ARG A 387 -2.63 15.45 3.49
N TRP A 388 -3.21 15.15 2.35
CA TRP A 388 -3.09 16.00 1.16
C TRP A 388 -4.18 17.06 1.16
N MET A 389 -3.86 18.26 0.69
CA MET A 389 -4.85 19.28 0.39
C MET A 389 -5.75 18.82 -0.77
N TYR A 390 -6.94 19.35 -0.82
CA TYR A 390 -7.87 19.08 -1.91
C TYR A 390 -7.34 19.57 -3.26
N PRO A 391 -7.76 18.92 -4.39
CA PRO A 391 -7.33 19.35 -5.72
C PRO A 391 -7.77 20.78 -6.04
N SER A 392 -6.89 21.54 -6.68
CA SER A 392 -7.20 22.94 -7.06
C SER A 392 -8.39 23.06 -8.03
N SER A 393 -8.68 22.02 -8.83
CA SER A 393 -9.86 21.97 -9.70
C SER A 393 -11.18 22.06 -8.93
N GLU A 394 -11.26 21.50 -7.73
CA GLU A 394 -12.47 21.49 -6.92
C GLU A 394 -12.91 22.91 -6.51
N TYR A 395 -11.93 23.76 -6.17
CA TYR A 395 -12.20 25.17 -5.84
C TYR A 395 -12.76 25.99 -7.01
N SER A 396 -12.59 25.54 -8.24
CA SER A 396 -13.15 26.19 -9.43
C SER A 396 -14.40 25.53 -9.97
N GLN A 397 -14.55 24.20 -9.78
CA GLN A 397 -15.60 23.41 -10.42
C GLN A 397 -16.73 22.97 -9.46
N ASN A 398 -16.41 22.88 -8.15
CA ASN A 398 -17.34 22.37 -7.12
C ASN A 398 -17.20 23.14 -5.80
N ARG A 399 -17.10 24.47 -5.90
CA ARG A 399 -16.68 25.35 -4.82
C ARG A 399 -17.52 25.24 -3.56
N GLU A 400 -18.83 25.33 -3.70
CA GLU A 400 -19.77 25.33 -2.56
C GLU A 400 -19.65 24.04 -1.74
N ASN A 401 -19.55 22.88 -2.43
CA ASN A 401 -19.49 21.59 -1.76
C ASN A 401 -18.13 21.34 -1.09
N ILE A 402 -17.02 21.78 -1.72
CA ILE A 402 -15.70 21.63 -1.10
C ILE A 402 -15.54 22.56 0.10
N GLU A 403 -15.99 23.82 0.03
CA GLU A 403 -15.96 24.77 1.16
C GLU A 403 -16.80 24.23 2.33
N ALA A 404 -17.98 23.66 2.07
CA ALA A 404 -18.80 23.02 3.09
C ALA A 404 -18.11 21.79 3.74
N ALA A 405 -17.40 21.00 2.95
CA ALA A 405 -16.65 19.85 3.45
C ALA A 405 -15.45 20.29 4.32
N ILE A 406 -14.71 21.32 3.91
CA ILE A 406 -13.59 21.87 4.65
C ILE A 406 -14.07 22.48 5.96
N GLU A 407 -15.17 23.25 5.93
CA GLU A 407 -15.75 23.83 7.15
C GLU A 407 -16.14 22.72 8.15
N ARG A 408 -16.85 21.68 7.67
CA ARG A 408 -17.29 20.56 8.51
C ARG A 408 -16.16 19.78 9.14
N GLN A 409 -15.08 19.51 8.39
CA GLN A 409 -13.96 18.67 8.86
C GLN A 409 -12.94 19.45 9.68
N PHE A 410 -12.61 20.67 9.22
CA PHE A 410 -11.39 21.40 9.58
C PHE A 410 -11.67 22.86 10.04
N GLY A 411 -12.93 23.28 10.16
CA GLY A 411 -13.27 24.65 10.59
C GLY A 411 -12.85 25.73 9.58
N GLY A 412 -12.93 25.41 8.28
CA GLY A 412 -12.70 26.34 7.18
C GLY A 412 -11.25 26.42 6.68
N ILE A 413 -10.33 25.60 7.22
CA ILE A 413 -8.90 25.66 6.89
C ILE A 413 -8.46 24.39 6.15
N ASP A 414 -8.05 24.50 4.89
CA ASP A 414 -7.51 23.37 4.10
C ASP A 414 -5.97 23.37 4.15
N THR A 415 -5.38 22.82 5.22
CA THR A 415 -3.94 22.63 5.33
C THR A 415 -3.56 21.15 5.42
N PRO A 416 -2.30 20.79 5.10
CA PRO A 416 -1.85 19.41 5.24
C PRO A 416 -1.72 18.94 6.70
N ASN A 417 -1.87 19.84 7.68
CA ASN A 417 -1.73 19.55 9.11
C ASN A 417 -3.06 19.26 9.82
N GLU A 418 -4.18 19.42 9.12
CA GLU A 418 -5.50 19.16 9.67
C GLU A 418 -5.75 17.66 9.91
N VAL A 419 -6.35 17.37 11.08
CA VAL A 419 -6.60 15.98 11.51
C VAL A 419 -7.91 15.48 10.91
N MET A 420 -7.82 14.49 10.02
CA MET A 420 -8.98 13.81 9.44
C MET A 420 -9.76 13.00 10.48
N TRP A 421 -11.05 12.74 10.24
CA TRP A 421 -11.89 11.91 11.10
C TRP A 421 -11.26 10.56 11.44
N LEU A 422 -10.64 9.90 10.47
CA LEU A 422 -9.96 8.61 10.65
C LEU A 422 -8.88 8.64 11.73
N LEU A 423 -8.20 9.76 11.92
CA LEU A 423 -7.06 9.91 12.84
C LEU A 423 -7.45 10.43 14.23
N LYS A 424 -8.66 10.97 14.39
CA LYS A 424 -9.20 11.50 15.65
C LYS A 424 -9.49 10.43 16.68
#